data_8a47b7e0b94fff6769a880904ffe70af
#
_entry.id   8a47b7e0b94fff6769a880904ffe70af
#
_cell.length_a   1.000
_cell.length_b   1.000
_cell.length_c   1.000
_cell.angle_alpha   90.00
_cell.angle_beta   90.00
_cell.angle_gamma   90.00
#
_symmetry.space_group_name_H-M   'P 1'
#
loop_
_entity.id
_entity.type
_entity.pdbx_description
1 polymer ?
#
loop_
_entity_poly.entity_id
_entity_poly.type
_entity_poly.pdbx_seq_one_letter_code
_entity_poly.pdbx_strand_id
1 'polypeptide(L)'
;MAILSIAKDLADLKQRLNHITVAFDKSGKPVTTGDLEVGNAMAAFMRNTINPTLMCTAEYNPCLVHAGPFANIAVGQSSIIADRVGLKLFDYHVTESGFAADIGFEKFWNVKSRFSGLKPHVSVLTTTVRALKMHGGGPKVVPGKALPEEYTKENVGLVEKGCANMVHMINVIRKSGINPVVCINRFYTDTNAEVAAVKKAAEAAGARCAESQHWLKGGEGALELADAVIDACNEKNDFKFLYPLEMKLRDRVAKIAKEVYGADGVSWSPEAETKAKMLENDPKYADYATMMVKTHLSLTHDPTLKGVPKGWTLPIRDVLIYSGAKFLCPCAGTISLMPGTSSNPAFRRVDVDVNTGSVSGLF
;
A
#
# COMPACT_ATOMS: atom_id res chain seq x y z
N MET A 1 -4.46 -14.29 -2.00
CA MET A 1 -5.00 -12.92 -1.92
C MET A 1 -4.54 -12.02 -3.08
N ALA A 2 -3.23 -11.96 -3.40
CA ALA A 2 -2.75 -11.14 -4.53
C ALA A 2 -3.42 -11.50 -5.88
N ILE A 3 -3.58 -12.77 -6.19
CA ILE A 3 -4.29 -13.22 -7.39
C ILE A 3 -5.76 -12.76 -7.37
N LEU A 4 -6.44 -12.93 -6.23
CA LEU A 4 -7.86 -12.55 -6.10
C LEU A 4 -8.07 -11.04 -6.30
N SER A 5 -7.14 -10.20 -5.83
CA SER A 5 -7.26 -8.74 -5.99
C SER A 5 -7.15 -8.25 -7.44
N ILE A 6 -6.53 -9.05 -8.34
CA ILE A 6 -6.35 -8.68 -9.74
C ILE A 6 -7.12 -9.55 -10.72
N ALA A 7 -7.79 -10.60 -10.25
CA ALA A 7 -8.63 -11.46 -11.09
C ALA A 7 -9.82 -10.66 -11.64
N LYS A 8 -10.18 -10.93 -12.90
CA LYS A 8 -11.25 -10.23 -13.62
C LYS A 8 -12.58 -10.97 -13.56
N ASP A 9 -12.50 -12.29 -13.48
CA ASP A 9 -13.62 -13.23 -13.42
C ASP A 9 -13.13 -14.61 -12.95
N LEU A 10 -14.04 -15.57 -12.85
CA LEU A 10 -13.74 -16.93 -12.41
C LEU A 10 -12.80 -17.68 -13.37
N ALA A 11 -12.90 -17.41 -14.67
CA ALA A 11 -12.03 -18.04 -15.69
C ALA A 11 -10.58 -17.54 -15.54
N ASP A 12 -10.38 -16.22 -15.41
CA ASP A 12 -9.08 -15.61 -15.15
C ASP A 12 -8.51 -16.08 -13.80
N LEU A 13 -9.34 -16.17 -12.75
CA LEU A 13 -8.92 -16.72 -11.44
C LEU A 13 -8.40 -18.15 -11.60
N LYS A 14 -9.16 -19.03 -12.26
CA LYS A 14 -8.76 -20.42 -12.52
C LYS A 14 -7.45 -20.51 -13.31
N GLN A 15 -7.31 -19.71 -14.35
CA GLN A 15 -6.08 -19.66 -15.16
C GLN A 15 -4.88 -19.24 -14.31
N ARG A 16 -5.00 -18.17 -13.51
CA ARG A 16 -3.95 -17.67 -12.64
C ARG A 16 -3.55 -18.67 -11.56
N LEU A 17 -4.52 -19.37 -10.98
CA LEU A 17 -4.26 -20.43 -10.01
C LEU A 17 -3.48 -21.60 -10.60
N ASN A 18 -3.68 -21.94 -11.88
CA ASN A 18 -2.89 -22.96 -12.58
C ASN A 18 -1.47 -22.50 -12.95
N HIS A 19 -1.21 -21.18 -12.95
CA HIS A 19 0.10 -20.63 -13.33
C HIS A 19 1.01 -20.31 -12.13
N ILE A 20 0.64 -20.67 -10.90
CA ILE A 20 1.50 -20.47 -9.73
C ILE A 20 2.74 -21.38 -9.86
N THR A 21 3.93 -20.79 -9.92
CA THR A 21 5.18 -21.53 -9.87
C THR A 21 5.46 -22.01 -8.46
N VAL A 22 5.63 -23.32 -8.29
CA VAL A 22 5.87 -23.96 -6.99
C VAL A 22 7.31 -24.44 -6.84
N ALA A 23 7.99 -24.70 -7.95
CA ALA A 23 9.38 -25.15 -7.99
C ALA A 23 10.00 -24.84 -9.34
N PHE A 24 11.29 -25.12 -9.46
CA PHE A 24 12.02 -25.21 -10.75
C PHE A 24 12.62 -26.60 -10.86
N ASP A 25 12.56 -27.18 -12.04
CA ASP A 25 13.22 -28.44 -12.32
C ASP A 25 14.75 -28.26 -12.45
N LYS A 26 15.48 -29.35 -12.64
CA LYS A 26 16.96 -29.33 -12.77
C LYS A 26 17.46 -28.56 -14.01
N SER A 27 16.58 -28.34 -14.99
CA SER A 27 16.91 -27.51 -16.17
C SER A 27 16.59 -26.03 -15.99
N GLY A 28 16.00 -25.65 -14.84
CA GLY A 28 15.54 -24.30 -14.56
C GLY A 28 14.15 -23.98 -15.10
N LYS A 29 13.41 -24.97 -15.63
CA LYS A 29 12.03 -24.79 -16.08
C LYS A 29 11.09 -24.71 -14.88
N PRO A 30 10.17 -23.72 -14.82
CA PRO A 30 9.20 -23.63 -13.72
C PRO A 30 8.20 -24.80 -13.76
N VAL A 31 7.97 -25.38 -12.59
CA VAL A 31 6.89 -26.33 -12.31
C VAL A 31 5.74 -25.57 -11.69
N THR A 32 4.56 -25.70 -12.25
CA THR A 32 3.38 -24.94 -11.84
C THR A 32 2.36 -25.81 -11.10
N THR A 33 1.40 -25.16 -10.45
CA THR A 33 0.22 -25.84 -9.90
C THR A 33 -0.63 -26.54 -10.95
N GLY A 34 -0.58 -26.08 -12.20
CA GLY A 34 -1.17 -26.76 -13.36
C GLY A 34 -0.46 -28.06 -13.69
N ASP A 35 0.88 -28.06 -13.68
CA ASP A 35 1.68 -29.29 -13.90
C ASP A 35 1.44 -30.34 -12.79
N LEU A 36 1.12 -29.88 -11.56
CA LEU A 36 0.74 -30.73 -10.44
C LEU A 36 -0.74 -31.12 -10.44
N GLU A 37 -1.53 -30.64 -11.41
CA GLU A 37 -2.97 -30.86 -11.56
C GLU A 37 -3.83 -30.39 -10.36
N VAL A 38 -3.28 -29.51 -9.48
CA VAL A 38 -3.99 -29.03 -8.26
C VAL A 38 -4.70 -27.69 -8.48
N GLY A 39 -4.36 -26.92 -9.52
CA GLY A 39 -4.91 -25.59 -9.75
C GLY A 39 -6.43 -25.57 -9.95
N ASN A 40 -7.01 -26.63 -10.53
CA ASN A 40 -8.46 -26.77 -10.71
C ASN A 40 -9.19 -26.99 -9.35
N ALA A 41 -8.60 -27.78 -8.47
CA ALA A 41 -9.12 -27.97 -7.11
C ALA A 41 -9.07 -26.67 -6.32
N MET A 42 -7.96 -25.91 -6.43
CA MET A 42 -7.86 -24.57 -5.83
C MET A 42 -8.96 -23.63 -6.33
N ALA A 43 -9.23 -23.63 -7.64
CA ALA A 43 -10.30 -22.81 -8.23
C ALA A 43 -11.69 -23.22 -7.73
N ALA A 44 -11.93 -24.51 -7.53
CA ALA A 44 -13.20 -25.02 -6.98
C ALA A 44 -13.44 -24.51 -5.55
N PHE A 45 -12.41 -24.52 -4.69
CA PHE A 45 -12.50 -23.93 -3.34
C PHE A 45 -12.75 -22.43 -3.38
N MET A 46 -12.21 -21.73 -4.36
CA MET A 46 -12.32 -20.28 -4.50
C MET A 46 -13.53 -19.82 -5.32
N ARG A 47 -14.40 -20.73 -5.75
CA ARG A 47 -15.54 -20.40 -6.63
C ARG A 47 -16.40 -19.25 -6.11
N ASN A 48 -16.73 -19.24 -4.84
CA ASN A 48 -17.56 -18.21 -4.24
C ASN A 48 -16.76 -16.99 -3.76
N THR A 49 -15.44 -17.15 -3.55
CA THR A 49 -14.58 -16.05 -3.09
C THR A 49 -14.30 -15.01 -4.17
N ILE A 50 -14.67 -15.29 -5.43
CA ILE A 50 -14.56 -14.32 -6.53
C ILE A 50 -15.55 -13.16 -6.38
N ASN A 51 -16.62 -13.35 -5.62
CA ASN A 51 -17.64 -12.35 -5.41
C ASN A 51 -17.28 -11.46 -4.22
N PRO A 52 -17.27 -10.12 -4.37
CA PRO A 52 -17.13 -9.22 -3.24
C PRO A 52 -18.24 -9.44 -2.21
N THR A 53 -17.90 -9.34 -0.93
CA THR A 53 -18.89 -9.33 0.14
C THR A 53 -19.44 -7.93 0.30
N LEU A 54 -20.74 -7.75 0.11
CA LEU A 54 -21.41 -6.49 0.38
C LEU A 54 -21.76 -6.40 1.86
N MET A 55 -21.26 -5.38 2.51
CA MET A 55 -21.53 -5.03 3.90
C MET A 55 -22.15 -3.64 3.99
N CYS A 56 -22.63 -3.30 5.15
CA CYS A 56 -23.14 -1.98 5.47
C CYS A 56 -22.28 -1.35 6.57
N THR A 57 -21.93 -0.09 6.39
CA THR A 57 -21.26 0.68 7.47
C THR A 57 -22.26 1.00 8.59
N ALA A 58 -21.75 1.49 9.73
CA ALA A 58 -22.62 1.93 10.83
C ALA A 58 -23.59 3.06 10.44
N GLU A 59 -23.29 3.79 9.39
CA GLU A 59 -24.14 4.86 8.82
C GLU A 59 -24.92 4.38 7.57
N TYR A 60 -25.10 3.06 7.42
CA TYR A 60 -25.89 2.44 6.34
C TYR A 60 -25.36 2.68 4.92
N ASN A 61 -24.09 3.02 4.76
CA ASN A 61 -23.48 3.13 3.46
C ASN A 61 -22.96 1.75 2.98
N PRO A 62 -23.08 1.42 1.68
CA PRO A 62 -22.58 0.16 1.14
C PRO A 62 -21.05 0.12 1.19
N CYS A 63 -20.51 -1.04 1.60
CA CYS A 63 -19.09 -1.32 1.65
C CYS A 63 -18.79 -2.67 1.02
N LEU A 64 -17.97 -2.69 -0.03
CA LEU A 64 -17.54 -3.92 -0.69
C LEU A 64 -16.24 -4.41 -0.05
N VAL A 65 -16.30 -5.54 0.66
CA VAL A 65 -15.11 -6.16 1.28
C VAL A 65 -14.65 -7.31 0.39
N HIS A 66 -13.46 -7.19 -0.16
CA HIS A 66 -12.92 -8.19 -1.07
C HIS A 66 -11.39 -8.12 -1.19
N ALA A 67 -10.73 -9.28 -1.10
CA ALA A 67 -9.28 -9.41 -1.07
C ALA A 67 -8.67 -8.55 0.06
N GLY A 68 -7.38 -8.27 0.06
CA GLY A 68 -6.74 -7.44 1.09
C GLY A 68 -5.31 -7.86 1.36
N PRO A 69 -4.47 -8.07 0.31
CA PRO A 69 -3.06 -8.35 0.51
C PRO A 69 -2.34 -7.11 1.06
N PHE A 70 -1.35 -7.32 1.94
CA PHE A 70 -0.56 -6.22 2.49
C PHE A 70 0.27 -5.50 1.42
N ALA A 71 0.31 -4.17 1.45
CA ALA A 71 0.99 -3.35 0.45
C ALA A 71 2.51 -3.42 0.50
N ASN A 72 3.10 -3.69 1.65
CA ASN A 72 4.56 -3.76 1.81
C ASN A 72 5.19 -5.07 1.30
N ILE A 73 4.36 -6.10 1.06
CA ILE A 73 4.80 -7.42 0.58
C ILE A 73 3.97 -7.93 -0.61
N ALA A 74 2.91 -7.25 -0.98
CA ALA A 74 2.01 -7.56 -2.08
C ALA A 74 1.41 -6.28 -2.68
N VAL A 75 0.27 -6.36 -3.37
CA VAL A 75 -0.31 -5.21 -4.08
C VAL A 75 -1.02 -4.21 -3.17
N GLY A 76 -1.59 -4.66 -2.06
CA GLY A 76 -2.13 -3.77 -1.02
C GLY A 76 -3.42 -3.04 -1.33
N GLN A 77 -4.26 -3.58 -2.19
CA GLN A 77 -5.56 -2.98 -2.55
C GLN A 77 -6.67 -4.03 -2.52
N SER A 78 -7.92 -3.53 -2.50
CA SER A 78 -9.11 -4.32 -2.78
C SER A 78 -9.10 -4.84 -4.23
N SER A 79 -10.08 -5.65 -4.60
CA SER A 79 -10.10 -6.30 -5.91
C SER A 79 -10.55 -5.38 -7.05
N ILE A 80 -10.12 -5.71 -8.26
CA ILE A 80 -10.60 -5.09 -9.50
C ILE A 80 -12.12 -5.31 -9.68
N ILE A 81 -12.63 -6.46 -9.23
CA ILE A 81 -14.06 -6.77 -9.32
C ILE A 81 -14.86 -5.83 -8.43
N ALA A 82 -14.42 -5.62 -7.17
CA ALA A 82 -15.08 -4.67 -6.27
C ALA A 82 -15.06 -3.24 -6.83
N ASP A 83 -13.93 -2.79 -7.40
CA ASP A 83 -13.86 -1.48 -8.04
C ASP A 83 -14.87 -1.35 -9.21
N ARG A 84 -14.95 -2.36 -10.07
CA ARG A 84 -15.88 -2.34 -11.21
C ARG A 84 -17.34 -2.35 -10.77
N VAL A 85 -17.68 -3.10 -9.72
CA VAL A 85 -19.02 -3.09 -9.13
C VAL A 85 -19.34 -1.73 -8.55
N GLY A 86 -18.43 -1.15 -7.73
CA GLY A 86 -18.62 0.16 -7.15
C GLY A 86 -18.80 1.26 -8.19
N LEU A 87 -17.91 1.32 -9.19
CA LEU A 87 -17.99 2.28 -10.29
C LEU A 87 -19.24 2.13 -11.19
N LYS A 88 -19.85 0.93 -11.21
CA LYS A 88 -21.08 0.69 -11.97
C LYS A 88 -22.34 1.13 -11.22
N LEU A 89 -22.31 1.09 -9.90
CA LEU A 89 -23.49 1.28 -9.06
C LEU A 89 -23.57 2.67 -8.41
N PHE A 90 -22.45 3.37 -8.26
CA PHE A 90 -22.36 4.61 -7.47
C PHE A 90 -21.66 5.72 -8.26
N ASP A 91 -21.98 6.97 -7.92
CA ASP A 91 -21.37 8.17 -8.52
C ASP A 91 -19.90 8.32 -8.11
N TYR A 92 -19.58 7.93 -6.86
CA TYR A 92 -18.23 7.93 -6.32
C TYR A 92 -17.89 6.56 -5.75
N HIS A 93 -16.71 6.07 -6.08
CA HIS A 93 -16.13 4.84 -5.52
C HIS A 93 -14.80 5.16 -4.85
N VAL A 94 -14.74 4.92 -3.55
CA VAL A 94 -13.52 5.09 -2.75
C VAL A 94 -12.93 3.72 -2.46
N THR A 95 -11.65 3.54 -2.75
CA THR A 95 -10.94 2.29 -2.48
C THR A 95 -9.65 2.57 -1.71
N GLU A 96 -9.23 1.60 -0.91
CA GLU A 96 -8.05 1.71 -0.08
C GLU A 96 -6.77 1.39 -0.88
N SER A 97 -5.67 2.08 -0.51
CA SER A 97 -4.31 1.72 -0.86
C SER A 97 -3.49 1.66 0.42
N GLY A 98 -2.95 0.47 0.74
CA GLY A 98 -2.30 0.22 2.03
C GLY A 98 -1.03 1.03 2.25
N PHE A 99 -0.83 1.52 3.47
CA PHE A 99 0.29 2.35 3.91
C PHE A 99 0.34 3.72 3.20
N ALA A 100 1.56 4.25 2.94
CA ALA A 100 1.72 5.59 2.36
C ALA A 100 1.85 5.57 0.83
N ALA A 101 1.99 6.76 0.23
CA ALA A 101 2.02 6.89 -1.22
C ALA A 101 3.22 6.23 -1.89
N ASP A 102 4.32 6.08 -1.17
CA ASP A 102 5.51 5.35 -1.64
C ASP A 102 5.31 3.83 -1.71
N ILE A 103 4.28 3.30 -1.07
CA ILE A 103 3.98 1.86 -1.02
C ILE A 103 2.64 1.55 -1.67
N GLY A 104 1.52 1.89 -1.03
CA GLY A 104 0.19 1.53 -1.52
C GLY A 104 -0.17 2.26 -2.81
N PHE A 105 -0.03 3.58 -2.82
CA PHE A 105 -0.35 4.35 -4.03
C PHE A 105 0.59 3.99 -5.19
N GLU A 106 1.88 3.78 -4.97
CA GLU A 106 2.81 3.35 -6.01
C GLU A 106 2.31 2.06 -6.70
N LYS A 107 1.84 1.08 -5.92
CA LYS A 107 1.31 -0.18 -6.45
C LYS A 107 -0.08 -0.03 -7.08
N PHE A 108 -0.92 0.85 -6.56
CA PHE A 108 -2.16 1.22 -7.23
C PHE A 108 -1.86 1.81 -8.61
N TRP A 109 -0.97 2.77 -8.66
CA TRP A 109 -0.53 3.49 -9.85
C TRP A 109 0.10 2.56 -10.90
N ASN A 110 1.17 1.84 -10.53
CA ASN A 110 2.00 1.11 -11.48
C ASN A 110 1.63 -0.37 -11.65
N VAL A 111 0.82 -0.94 -10.74
CA VAL A 111 0.43 -2.35 -10.79
C VAL A 111 -1.08 -2.49 -11.02
N LYS A 112 -1.91 -2.09 -10.06
CA LYS A 112 -3.36 -2.33 -10.14
C LYS A 112 -4.01 -1.63 -11.33
N SER A 113 -3.66 -0.37 -11.60
CA SER A 113 -4.19 0.38 -12.74
C SER A 113 -3.84 -0.27 -14.09
N ARG A 114 -2.69 -0.94 -14.20
CA ARG A 114 -2.31 -1.68 -15.41
C ARG A 114 -3.20 -2.91 -15.65
N PHE A 115 -3.47 -3.68 -14.59
CA PHE A 115 -4.30 -4.88 -14.70
C PHE A 115 -5.79 -4.57 -14.86
N SER A 116 -6.27 -3.52 -14.22
CA SER A 116 -7.68 -3.13 -14.24
C SER A 116 -8.07 -2.30 -15.47
N GLY A 117 -7.14 -1.49 -15.99
CA GLY A 117 -7.43 -0.41 -16.93
C GLY A 117 -8.10 0.80 -16.29
N LEU A 118 -8.38 0.75 -14.98
CA LEU A 118 -9.03 1.83 -14.23
C LEU A 118 -7.98 2.86 -13.79
N LYS A 119 -8.33 4.14 -13.91
CA LYS A 119 -7.48 5.27 -13.51
C LYS A 119 -8.20 6.05 -12.43
N PRO A 120 -7.56 6.36 -11.28
CA PRO A 120 -8.18 7.17 -10.25
C PRO A 120 -8.27 8.64 -10.70
N HIS A 121 -9.29 9.35 -10.25
CA HIS A 121 -9.42 10.79 -10.45
C HIS A 121 -8.61 11.56 -9.41
N VAL A 122 -8.62 11.09 -8.18
CA VAL A 122 -8.03 11.73 -7.00
C VAL A 122 -7.32 10.68 -6.15
N SER A 123 -6.30 11.09 -5.43
CA SER A 123 -5.70 10.31 -4.36
C SER A 123 -5.82 11.07 -3.04
N VAL A 124 -6.51 10.48 -2.06
CA VAL A 124 -6.57 11.01 -0.70
C VAL A 124 -5.34 10.54 0.07
N LEU A 125 -4.50 11.47 0.49
CA LEU A 125 -3.32 11.22 1.33
C LEU A 125 -3.69 11.46 2.79
N THR A 126 -4.01 10.39 3.51
CA THR A 126 -4.29 10.48 4.94
C THR A 126 -3.00 10.67 5.73
N THR A 127 -2.98 11.72 6.56
CA THR A 127 -1.89 11.98 7.49
C THR A 127 -2.41 12.24 8.91
N THR A 128 -1.55 12.10 9.91
CA THR A 128 -1.85 12.42 11.30
C THR A 128 -0.75 13.30 11.87
N VAL A 129 -1.12 14.22 12.77
CA VAL A 129 -0.14 15.04 13.48
C VAL A 129 0.92 14.18 14.19
N ARG A 130 0.50 13.05 14.77
CA ARG A 130 1.42 12.10 15.44
C ARG A 130 2.45 11.50 14.46
N ALA A 131 2.03 11.08 13.26
CA ALA A 131 2.96 10.57 12.25
C ALA A 131 3.96 11.65 11.81
N LEU A 132 3.49 12.89 11.63
CA LEU A 132 4.36 14.01 11.28
C LEU A 132 5.36 14.31 12.39
N LYS A 133 4.95 14.32 13.66
CA LYS A 133 5.87 14.46 14.79
C LYS A 133 6.96 13.38 14.79
N MET A 134 6.60 12.12 14.49
CA MET A 134 7.56 11.02 14.37
C MET A 134 8.55 11.28 13.22
N HIS A 135 8.07 11.70 12.08
CA HIS A 135 8.92 12.04 10.92
C HIS A 135 9.74 13.31 11.15
N GLY A 136 9.30 14.20 12.04
CA GLY A 136 10.01 15.40 12.46
C GLY A 136 11.15 15.18 13.48
N GLY A 137 11.33 13.92 13.92
CA GLY A 137 12.38 13.54 14.87
C GLY A 137 11.85 13.31 16.30
N GLY A 138 10.56 13.09 16.46
CA GLY A 138 9.97 12.68 17.75
C GLY A 138 10.54 11.36 18.26
N PRO A 139 10.42 11.09 19.59
CA PRO A 139 10.95 9.90 20.23
C PRO A 139 10.43 8.60 19.61
N LYS A 140 11.18 7.50 19.79
CA LYS A 140 10.77 6.17 19.33
C LYS A 140 9.48 5.72 20.00
N VAL A 141 8.47 5.40 19.20
CA VAL A 141 7.23 4.76 19.67
C VAL A 141 7.45 3.25 19.79
N VAL A 142 7.01 2.68 20.92
CA VAL A 142 7.08 1.24 21.18
C VAL A 142 5.65 0.71 21.32
N PRO A 143 5.23 -0.24 20.47
CA PRO A 143 3.89 -0.84 20.55
C PRO A 143 3.60 -1.39 21.97
N GLY A 144 2.39 -1.13 22.46
CA GLY A 144 1.95 -1.58 23.80
C GLY A 144 2.46 -0.72 24.97
N LYS A 145 3.23 0.35 24.71
CA LYS A 145 3.63 1.34 25.73
C LYS A 145 2.89 2.66 25.52
N ALA A 146 2.73 3.43 26.60
CA ALA A 146 2.21 4.79 26.52
C ALA A 146 3.04 5.63 25.55
N LEU A 147 2.37 6.51 24.79
CA LEU A 147 3.05 7.43 23.89
C LEU A 147 3.86 8.46 24.71
N PRO A 148 5.09 8.79 24.26
CA PRO A 148 5.83 9.94 24.79
C PRO A 148 5.02 11.24 24.72
N GLU A 149 5.29 12.17 25.63
CA GLU A 149 4.55 13.44 25.74
C GLU A 149 4.60 14.29 24.46
N GLU A 150 5.67 14.21 23.70
CA GLU A 150 5.83 14.92 22.43
C GLU A 150 4.73 14.60 21.43
N TYR A 151 4.09 13.43 21.54
CA TYR A 151 2.98 13.03 20.66
C TYR A 151 1.61 13.47 21.18
N THR A 152 1.50 13.78 22.46
CA THR A 152 0.22 14.12 23.10
C THR A 152 0.12 15.58 23.51
N LYS A 153 1.24 16.30 23.61
CA LYS A 153 1.32 17.74 23.85
C LYS A 153 1.63 18.48 22.55
N GLU A 154 1.25 19.75 22.47
CA GLU A 154 1.56 20.61 21.34
C GLU A 154 3.06 20.66 21.04
N ASN A 155 3.42 20.41 19.80
CA ASN A 155 4.79 20.56 19.31
C ASN A 155 4.80 20.91 17.82
N VAL A 156 4.49 22.16 17.51
CA VAL A 156 4.43 22.67 16.12
C VAL A 156 5.77 22.49 15.40
N GLY A 157 6.91 22.65 16.09
CA GLY A 157 8.23 22.51 15.48
C GLY A 157 8.52 21.09 14.97
N LEU A 158 8.07 20.04 15.67
CA LEU A 158 8.15 18.66 15.18
C LEU A 158 7.23 18.43 13.99
N VAL A 159 6.01 19.00 14.03
CA VAL A 159 5.04 18.89 12.92
C VAL A 159 5.61 19.54 11.66
N GLU A 160 6.10 20.77 11.72
CA GLU A 160 6.67 21.49 10.59
C GLU A 160 7.84 20.72 9.97
N LYS A 161 8.76 20.19 10.77
CA LYS A 161 9.86 19.33 10.27
C LYS A 161 9.33 18.07 9.60
N GLY A 162 8.31 17.43 10.19
CA GLY A 162 7.73 16.20 9.66
C GLY A 162 6.92 16.40 8.38
N CYS A 163 6.40 17.59 8.14
CA CYS A 163 5.68 17.94 6.91
C CYS A 163 6.52 17.70 5.64
N ALA A 164 7.85 17.69 5.73
CA ALA A 164 8.70 17.31 4.60
C ALA A 164 8.38 15.92 4.05
N ASN A 165 8.04 14.95 4.93
CA ASN A 165 7.62 13.61 4.50
C ASN A 165 6.28 13.65 3.76
N MET A 166 5.28 14.37 4.29
CA MET A 166 3.99 14.57 3.64
C MET A 166 4.14 15.23 2.25
N VAL A 167 4.95 16.28 2.16
CA VAL A 167 5.24 16.97 0.88
C VAL A 167 5.89 16.01 -0.12
N HIS A 168 6.79 15.14 0.33
CA HIS A 168 7.35 14.09 -0.52
C HIS A 168 6.26 13.17 -1.07
N MET A 169 5.32 12.72 -0.24
CA MET A 169 4.19 11.87 -0.67
C MET A 169 3.25 12.60 -1.65
N ILE A 170 2.96 13.89 -1.43
CA ILE A 170 2.21 14.73 -2.37
C ILE A 170 2.90 14.72 -3.74
N ASN A 171 4.22 14.91 -3.77
CA ASN A 171 5.00 14.92 -5.01
C ASN A 171 5.01 13.55 -5.70
N VAL A 172 5.01 12.45 -4.96
CA VAL A 172 4.89 11.10 -5.54
C VAL A 172 3.54 10.94 -6.26
N ILE A 173 2.44 11.35 -5.63
CA ILE A 173 1.10 11.29 -6.24
C ILE A 173 1.07 12.15 -7.51
N ARG A 174 1.58 13.36 -7.46
CA ARG A 174 1.60 14.28 -8.62
C ARG A 174 2.38 13.77 -9.82
N LYS A 175 3.42 12.97 -9.60
CA LYS A 175 4.16 12.33 -10.72
C LYS A 175 3.29 11.42 -11.56
N SER A 176 2.21 10.88 -11.00
CA SER A 176 1.21 10.10 -11.74
C SER A 176 0.27 10.95 -12.59
N GLY A 177 0.28 12.28 -12.42
CA GLY A 177 -0.67 13.21 -13.04
C GLY A 177 -2.01 13.32 -12.31
N ILE A 178 -2.13 12.74 -11.09
CA ILE A 178 -3.35 12.76 -10.29
C ILE A 178 -3.30 13.90 -9.26
N ASN A 179 -4.46 14.48 -8.97
CA ASN A 179 -4.60 15.52 -7.95
C ASN A 179 -4.61 14.91 -6.55
N PRO A 180 -3.68 15.30 -5.65
CA PRO A 180 -3.70 14.88 -4.25
C PRO A 180 -4.65 15.75 -3.42
N VAL A 181 -5.39 15.10 -2.52
CA VAL A 181 -6.11 15.75 -1.41
C VAL A 181 -5.54 15.24 -0.11
N VAL A 182 -5.04 16.12 0.74
CA VAL A 182 -4.51 15.76 2.06
C VAL A 182 -5.66 15.69 3.05
N CYS A 183 -5.84 14.55 3.69
CA CYS A 183 -6.74 14.35 4.80
C CYS A 183 -5.96 14.43 6.12
N ILE A 184 -6.22 15.42 6.96
CA ILE A 184 -5.71 15.45 8.32
C ILE A 184 -6.67 14.63 9.18
N ASN A 185 -6.31 13.38 9.48
CA ASN A 185 -7.04 12.54 10.42
C ASN A 185 -6.72 13.03 11.85
N ARG A 186 -7.57 13.93 12.37
CA ARG A 186 -7.35 14.64 13.62
C ARG A 186 -7.69 13.79 14.82
N PHE A 187 -6.76 13.72 15.77
CA PHE A 187 -6.97 13.16 17.10
C PHE A 187 -7.38 14.26 18.10
N TYR A 188 -8.02 13.84 19.19
CA TYR A 188 -8.46 14.74 20.27
C TYR A 188 -7.31 15.50 20.96
N THR A 189 -6.08 15.01 20.81
CA THR A 189 -4.86 15.65 21.36
C THR A 189 -4.24 16.69 20.44
N ASP A 190 -4.67 16.74 19.17
CA ASP A 190 -4.06 17.60 18.15
C ASP A 190 -4.57 19.03 18.31
N THR A 191 -3.66 20.00 18.36
CA THR A 191 -4.02 21.41 18.55
C THR A 191 -4.32 22.11 17.22
N ASN A 192 -5.04 23.21 17.29
CA ASN A 192 -5.33 24.02 16.11
C ASN A 192 -4.06 24.58 15.46
N ALA A 193 -3.03 24.89 16.24
CA ALA A 193 -1.75 25.37 15.72
C ALA A 193 -1.03 24.27 14.90
N GLU A 194 -1.05 23.03 15.38
CA GLU A 194 -0.47 21.89 14.66
C GLU A 194 -1.22 21.59 13.39
N VAL A 195 -2.55 21.58 13.42
CA VAL A 195 -3.39 21.40 12.23
C VAL A 195 -3.15 22.49 11.19
N ALA A 196 -3.06 23.75 11.63
CA ALA A 196 -2.77 24.87 10.75
C ALA A 196 -1.39 24.77 10.08
N ALA A 197 -0.37 24.26 10.78
CA ALA A 197 0.95 24.01 10.22
C ALA A 197 0.89 22.93 9.09
N VAL A 198 0.09 21.87 9.27
CA VAL A 198 -0.11 20.84 8.26
C VAL A 198 -0.85 21.39 7.04
N LYS A 199 -1.97 22.14 7.25
CA LYS A 199 -2.73 22.78 6.15
C LYS A 199 -1.81 23.69 5.33
N LYS A 200 -1.07 24.57 5.99
CA LYS A 200 -0.11 25.49 5.35
C LYS A 200 0.92 24.75 4.48
N ALA A 201 1.49 23.65 5.00
CA ALA A 201 2.49 22.87 4.28
C ALA A 201 1.89 22.14 3.06
N ALA A 202 0.68 21.60 3.18
CA ALA A 202 -0.03 20.94 2.09
C ALA A 202 -0.38 21.94 0.96
N GLU A 203 -0.94 23.09 1.32
CA GLU A 203 -1.29 24.16 0.38
C GLU A 203 -0.05 24.73 -0.32
N ALA A 204 1.03 24.96 0.40
CA ALA A 204 2.31 25.38 -0.17
C ALA A 204 2.89 24.36 -1.15
N ALA A 205 2.63 23.06 -0.91
CA ALA A 205 2.93 21.99 -1.87
C ALA A 205 1.90 21.90 -3.00
N GLY A 206 0.88 22.76 -3.03
CA GLY A 206 -0.19 22.85 -4.01
C GLY A 206 -1.21 21.73 -3.93
N ALA A 207 -1.40 21.07 -2.80
CA ALA A 207 -2.44 20.09 -2.57
C ALA A 207 -3.61 20.73 -1.81
N ARG A 208 -4.85 20.32 -2.13
CA ARG A 208 -6.00 20.58 -1.25
C ARG A 208 -5.78 19.87 0.08
N CYS A 209 -6.28 20.46 1.15
CA CYS A 209 -6.15 19.90 2.48
C CYS A 209 -7.44 20.11 3.27
N ALA A 210 -7.97 19.03 3.83
CA ALA A 210 -9.15 19.06 4.68
C ALA A 210 -8.93 18.30 5.98
N GLU A 211 -9.58 18.77 7.04
CA GLU A 211 -9.58 18.11 8.34
C GLU A 211 -10.68 17.03 8.37
N SER A 212 -10.41 15.89 8.97
CA SER A 212 -11.39 14.86 9.23
C SER A 212 -11.41 14.47 10.69
N GLN A 213 -12.60 14.58 11.30
CA GLN A 213 -12.92 14.18 12.67
C GLN A 213 -13.91 13.03 12.70
N HIS A 214 -13.90 12.17 11.68
CA HIS A 214 -14.86 11.07 11.51
C HIS A 214 -14.89 10.09 12.70
N TRP A 215 -13.78 9.90 13.39
CA TRP A 215 -13.73 9.07 14.60
C TRP A 215 -14.64 9.62 15.72
N LEU A 216 -14.70 10.95 15.88
CA LEU A 216 -15.49 11.59 16.93
C LEU A 216 -16.93 11.87 16.50
N LYS A 217 -17.15 12.25 15.25
CA LYS A 217 -18.40 12.82 14.72
C LYS A 217 -19.06 11.97 13.63
N GLY A 218 -18.52 10.79 13.32
CA GLY A 218 -19.01 10.00 12.18
C GLY A 218 -18.85 10.73 10.86
N GLY A 219 -19.76 10.50 9.91
CA GLY A 219 -19.73 11.10 8.59
C GLY A 219 -19.76 12.63 8.59
N GLU A 220 -20.47 13.25 9.53
CA GLU A 220 -20.47 14.72 9.68
C GLU A 220 -19.08 15.29 9.88
N GLY A 221 -18.19 14.54 10.55
CA GLY A 221 -16.80 14.93 10.76
C GLY A 221 -15.90 14.85 9.53
N ALA A 222 -16.43 14.36 8.39
CA ALA A 222 -15.69 14.19 7.14
C ALA A 222 -16.24 15.03 5.97
N LEU A 223 -17.21 15.90 6.19
CA LEU A 223 -17.85 16.67 5.11
C LEU A 223 -16.85 17.61 4.40
N GLU A 224 -15.99 18.32 5.11
CA GLU A 224 -14.95 19.17 4.51
C GLU A 224 -14.04 18.35 3.59
N LEU A 225 -13.69 17.12 4.00
CA LEU A 225 -12.90 16.21 3.18
C LEU A 225 -13.67 15.73 1.95
N ALA A 226 -14.95 15.41 2.09
CA ALA A 226 -15.80 14.97 0.99
C ALA A 226 -15.91 16.08 -0.08
N ASP A 227 -16.16 17.32 0.32
CA ASP A 227 -16.24 18.46 -0.60
C ASP A 227 -14.89 18.68 -1.33
N ALA A 228 -13.78 18.62 -0.61
CA ALA A 228 -12.45 18.76 -1.21
C ALA A 228 -12.14 17.65 -2.22
N VAL A 229 -12.62 16.42 -1.99
CA VAL A 229 -12.48 15.28 -2.92
C VAL A 229 -13.36 15.45 -4.14
N ILE A 230 -14.61 15.87 -3.96
CA ILE A 230 -15.57 16.12 -5.06
C ILE A 230 -15.02 17.22 -5.99
N ASP A 231 -14.55 18.32 -5.43
CA ASP A 231 -13.92 19.40 -6.18
C ASP A 231 -12.71 18.92 -6.98
N ALA A 232 -11.84 18.14 -6.32
CA ALA A 232 -10.66 17.60 -6.98
C ALA A 232 -11.00 16.58 -8.10
N CYS A 233 -12.11 15.83 -7.96
CA CYS A 233 -12.60 14.92 -9.00
C CYS A 233 -13.07 15.66 -10.26
N ASN A 234 -13.55 16.91 -10.13
CA ASN A 234 -14.00 17.74 -11.25
C ASN A 234 -12.85 18.41 -11.99
N GLU A 235 -11.64 18.35 -11.47
CA GLU A 235 -10.45 18.87 -12.14
C GLU A 235 -9.87 17.89 -13.15
N LYS A 236 -9.24 18.43 -14.18
CA LYS A 236 -8.51 17.60 -15.14
C LYS A 236 -7.30 16.96 -14.47
N ASN A 237 -7.07 15.70 -14.77
CA ASN A 237 -5.83 15.02 -14.47
C ASN A 237 -5.17 14.49 -15.76
N ASP A 238 -3.86 14.28 -15.71
CA ASP A 238 -3.06 13.75 -16.82
C ASP A 238 -2.38 12.45 -16.34
N PHE A 239 -3.19 11.43 -16.09
CA PHE A 239 -2.68 10.16 -15.59
C PHE A 239 -1.68 9.51 -16.54
N LYS A 240 -0.51 9.20 -16.02
CA LYS A 240 0.56 8.48 -16.72
C LYS A 240 1.26 7.51 -15.79
N PHE A 241 1.69 6.37 -16.35
CA PHE A 241 2.50 5.43 -15.60
C PHE A 241 3.93 5.97 -15.39
N LEU A 242 4.56 5.55 -14.30
CA LEU A 242 5.93 5.93 -14.00
C LEU A 242 6.93 5.38 -15.03
N TYR A 243 6.67 4.19 -15.55
CA TYR A 243 7.52 3.49 -16.51
C TYR A 243 6.67 2.62 -17.46
N PRO A 244 7.12 2.38 -18.71
CA PRO A 244 6.54 1.40 -19.60
C PRO A 244 6.95 -0.03 -19.17
N LEU A 245 6.11 -1.04 -19.45
CA LEU A 245 6.43 -2.44 -19.08
C LEU A 245 7.59 -3.03 -19.87
N GLU A 246 7.89 -2.49 -21.04
CA GLU A 246 9.01 -2.88 -21.90
C GLU A 246 10.37 -2.53 -21.30
N MET A 247 10.40 -1.61 -20.34
CA MET A 247 11.61 -1.26 -19.57
C MET A 247 12.08 -2.50 -18.80
N LYS A 248 13.39 -2.76 -18.76
CA LYS A 248 13.99 -3.87 -18.02
C LYS A 248 13.68 -3.77 -16.53
N LEU A 249 13.58 -4.91 -15.84
CA LEU A 249 13.25 -4.96 -14.42
C LEU A 249 14.16 -4.08 -13.56
N ARG A 250 15.48 -4.16 -13.78
CA ARG A 250 16.46 -3.37 -13.01
C ARG A 250 16.28 -1.88 -13.22
N ASP A 251 15.97 -1.44 -14.43
CA ASP A 251 15.73 -0.03 -14.74
C ASP A 251 14.40 0.45 -14.11
N ARG A 252 13.35 -0.40 -14.11
CA ARG A 252 12.09 -0.11 -13.40
C ARG A 252 12.33 0.07 -11.90
N VAL A 253 13.12 -0.83 -11.28
CA VAL A 253 13.49 -0.74 -9.86
C VAL A 253 14.29 0.53 -9.58
N ALA A 254 15.27 0.86 -10.41
CA ALA A 254 16.05 2.08 -10.27
C ALA A 254 15.18 3.33 -10.39
N LYS A 255 14.22 3.34 -11.31
CA LYS A 255 13.28 4.43 -11.48
C LYS A 255 12.35 4.60 -10.27
N ILE A 256 11.79 3.51 -9.75
CA ILE A 256 10.97 3.54 -8.53
C ILE A 256 11.82 4.03 -7.34
N ALA A 257 13.01 3.49 -7.15
CA ALA A 257 13.90 3.86 -6.06
C ALA A 257 14.23 5.36 -6.07
N LYS A 258 14.55 5.91 -7.23
CA LYS A 258 14.87 7.34 -7.40
C LYS A 258 13.65 8.23 -7.29
N GLU A 259 12.60 7.93 -8.07
CA GLU A 259 11.47 8.85 -8.26
C GLU A 259 10.43 8.76 -7.15
N VAL A 260 10.29 7.60 -6.50
CA VAL A 260 9.30 7.38 -5.44
C VAL A 260 9.94 7.41 -4.06
N TYR A 261 11.06 6.72 -3.87
CA TYR A 261 11.69 6.62 -2.55
C TYR A 261 12.74 7.70 -2.27
N GLY A 262 13.27 8.36 -3.29
CA GLY A 262 14.32 9.37 -3.15
C GLY A 262 15.71 8.78 -2.89
N ALA A 263 15.96 7.55 -3.32
CA ALA A 263 17.28 6.92 -3.27
C ALA A 263 18.21 7.50 -4.35
N ASP A 264 19.52 7.53 -4.09
CA ASP A 264 20.52 7.93 -5.08
C ASP A 264 20.83 6.81 -6.09
N GLY A 265 20.61 5.54 -5.68
CA GLY A 265 20.84 4.38 -6.51
C GLY A 265 20.28 3.09 -5.95
N VAL A 266 20.59 1.98 -6.62
CA VAL A 266 20.19 0.63 -6.24
C VAL A 266 21.42 -0.26 -6.23
N SER A 267 21.58 -1.06 -5.18
CA SER A 267 22.59 -2.12 -5.13
C SER A 267 21.88 -3.49 -5.16
N TRP A 268 22.53 -4.46 -5.78
CA TRP A 268 21.97 -5.80 -5.95
C TRP A 268 22.92 -6.82 -5.30
N SER A 269 22.37 -7.77 -4.53
CA SER A 269 23.14 -8.94 -4.15
C SER A 269 23.49 -9.76 -5.41
N PRO A 270 24.56 -10.58 -5.40
CA PRO A 270 24.92 -11.42 -6.54
C PRO A 270 23.76 -12.33 -6.99
N GLU A 271 23.01 -12.89 -6.02
CA GLU A 271 21.85 -13.76 -6.27
C GLU A 271 20.70 -12.98 -6.90
N ALA A 272 20.38 -11.81 -6.36
CA ALA A 272 19.32 -10.96 -6.89
C ALA A 272 19.63 -10.45 -8.30
N GLU A 273 20.89 -10.10 -8.56
CA GLU A 273 21.34 -9.65 -9.88
C GLU A 273 21.25 -10.77 -10.91
N THR A 274 21.68 -11.98 -10.55
CA THR A 274 21.59 -13.15 -11.43
C THR A 274 20.13 -13.47 -11.79
N LYS A 275 19.24 -13.49 -10.78
CA LYS A 275 17.80 -13.69 -11.01
C LYS A 275 17.20 -12.59 -11.87
N ALA A 276 17.53 -11.32 -11.60
CA ALA A 276 17.00 -10.20 -12.38
C ALA A 276 17.42 -10.31 -13.87
N LYS A 277 18.69 -10.63 -14.14
CA LYS A 277 19.19 -10.84 -15.52
C LYS A 277 18.48 -12.00 -16.21
N MET A 278 18.24 -13.11 -15.51
CA MET A 278 17.50 -14.26 -16.04
C MET A 278 16.07 -13.84 -16.42
N LEU A 279 15.37 -13.13 -15.53
CA LEU A 279 13.98 -12.68 -15.74
C LEU A 279 13.85 -11.66 -16.88
N GLU A 280 14.83 -10.77 -17.03
CA GLU A 280 14.87 -9.78 -18.10
C GLU A 280 15.09 -10.37 -19.49
N ASN A 281 15.72 -11.54 -19.57
CA ASN A 281 16.04 -12.21 -20.82
C ASN A 281 14.99 -13.26 -21.23
N ASP A 282 14.04 -13.59 -20.37
CA ASP A 282 12.96 -14.53 -20.67
C ASP A 282 11.67 -13.79 -21.08
N PRO A 283 11.23 -13.88 -22.33
CA PRO A 283 10.02 -13.22 -22.82
C PRO A 283 8.75 -13.53 -22.02
N LYS A 284 8.72 -14.65 -21.32
CA LYS A 284 7.60 -15.05 -20.46
C LYS A 284 7.28 -14.02 -19.36
N TYR A 285 8.30 -13.28 -18.91
CA TYR A 285 8.16 -12.30 -17.83
C TYR A 285 8.07 -10.84 -18.30
N ALA A 286 8.02 -10.60 -19.61
CA ALA A 286 8.03 -9.25 -20.19
C ALA A 286 6.84 -8.40 -19.75
N ASP A 287 5.65 -9.02 -19.56
CA ASP A 287 4.41 -8.35 -19.14
C ASP A 287 4.18 -8.38 -17.61
N TYR A 288 5.16 -8.87 -16.83
CA TYR A 288 5.03 -8.92 -15.38
C TYR A 288 5.27 -7.54 -14.76
N ALA A 289 4.39 -7.13 -13.86
CA ALA A 289 4.53 -5.88 -13.13
C ALA A 289 5.63 -5.96 -12.06
N THR A 290 6.32 -4.85 -11.83
CA THR A 290 7.29 -4.74 -10.73
C THR A 290 6.55 -4.41 -9.45
N MET A 291 6.67 -5.28 -8.46
CA MET A 291 6.00 -5.17 -7.18
C MET A 291 7.04 -5.09 -6.06
N MET A 292 7.48 -3.87 -5.72
CA MET A 292 8.54 -3.64 -4.72
C MET A 292 8.12 -4.11 -3.33
N VAL A 293 8.99 -4.87 -2.68
CA VAL A 293 8.82 -5.33 -1.30
C VAL A 293 9.83 -4.60 -0.41
N LYS A 294 9.33 -3.76 0.50
CA LYS A 294 10.15 -3.03 1.47
C LYS A 294 9.39 -2.72 2.76
N THR A 295 10.10 -2.24 3.79
CA THR A 295 9.46 -1.75 5.01
C THR A 295 8.52 -0.59 4.72
N HIS A 296 7.39 -0.54 5.43
CA HIS A 296 6.42 0.57 5.39
C HIS A 296 6.77 1.69 6.39
N LEU A 297 7.79 1.50 7.22
CA LEU A 297 8.14 2.42 8.31
C LEU A 297 9.09 3.54 7.90
N SER A 298 9.58 3.53 6.66
CA SER A 298 10.53 4.50 6.13
C SER A 298 10.41 4.59 4.62
N LEU A 299 10.79 5.72 4.01
CA LEU A 299 11.06 5.81 2.58
C LEU A 299 12.21 4.88 2.14
N THR A 300 13.15 4.62 3.04
CA THR A 300 14.29 3.75 2.78
C THR A 300 13.97 2.28 3.11
N HIS A 301 14.97 1.41 3.00
CA HIS A 301 14.91 0.03 3.47
C HIS A 301 15.12 -0.11 4.99
N ASP A 302 15.60 0.94 5.65
CA ASP A 302 15.86 0.96 7.09
C ASP A 302 14.67 1.58 7.84
N PRO A 303 13.95 0.81 8.67
CA PRO A 303 12.76 1.28 9.39
C PRO A 303 13.08 2.36 10.44
N THR A 304 14.34 2.58 10.79
CA THR A 304 14.75 3.58 11.78
C THR A 304 14.88 4.99 11.21
N LEU A 305 15.15 5.11 9.91
CA LEU A 305 15.31 6.40 9.23
C LEU A 305 13.94 7.04 8.95
N LYS A 306 13.73 8.22 9.51
CA LYS A 306 12.46 8.96 9.39
C LYS A 306 12.61 10.22 8.52
N GLY A 307 11.49 10.89 8.23
CA GLY A 307 11.49 12.08 7.39
C GLY A 307 11.72 11.76 5.92
N VAL A 308 12.62 12.49 5.29
CA VAL A 308 13.05 12.30 3.88
C VAL A 308 14.57 12.12 3.83
N PRO A 309 15.07 10.91 4.08
CA PRO A 309 16.52 10.63 4.07
C PRO A 309 17.14 10.91 2.71
N LYS A 310 18.40 11.36 2.72
CA LYS A 310 19.22 11.67 1.55
C LYS A 310 20.53 10.87 1.60
N GLY A 311 21.20 10.71 0.47
CA GLY A 311 22.52 10.07 0.42
C GLY A 311 22.49 8.55 0.67
N TRP A 312 21.45 7.84 0.17
CA TRP A 312 21.29 6.42 0.44
C TRP A 312 21.00 5.59 -0.81
N THR A 313 21.37 4.32 -0.76
CA THR A 313 21.18 3.34 -1.84
C THR A 313 20.21 2.26 -1.39
N LEU A 314 19.29 1.85 -2.29
CA LEU A 314 18.33 0.78 -2.04
C LEU A 314 18.96 -0.60 -2.27
N PRO A 315 19.16 -1.44 -1.23
CA PRO A 315 19.69 -2.78 -1.41
C PRO A 315 18.62 -3.78 -1.78
N ILE A 316 18.76 -4.43 -2.92
CA ILE A 316 17.89 -5.54 -3.35
C ILE A 316 18.62 -6.87 -3.05
N ARG A 317 18.02 -7.67 -2.16
CA ARG A 317 18.59 -8.96 -1.72
C ARG A 317 18.12 -10.16 -2.51
N ASP A 318 16.92 -10.07 -3.11
CA ASP A 318 16.30 -11.16 -3.87
C ASP A 318 15.24 -10.63 -4.82
N VAL A 319 14.82 -11.46 -5.80
CA VAL A 319 13.66 -11.23 -6.64
C VAL A 319 12.78 -12.46 -6.60
N LEU A 320 11.55 -12.32 -6.10
CA LEU A 320 10.58 -13.40 -6.08
C LEU A 320 9.67 -13.31 -7.30
N ILE A 321 9.12 -14.45 -7.71
CA ILE A 321 8.24 -14.56 -8.86
C ILE A 321 6.86 -15.01 -8.38
N TYR A 322 5.86 -14.15 -8.49
CA TYR A 322 4.47 -14.48 -8.24
C TYR A 322 3.75 -14.66 -9.58
N SER A 323 4.04 -15.80 -10.24
CA SER A 323 3.65 -16.06 -11.63
C SER A 323 2.13 -16.06 -11.83
N GLY A 324 1.34 -16.60 -10.90
CA GLY A 324 -0.12 -16.52 -10.96
C GLY A 324 -0.66 -15.09 -10.91
N ALA A 325 0.05 -14.19 -10.21
CA ALA A 325 -0.29 -12.77 -10.16
C ALA A 325 0.39 -11.93 -11.26
N LYS A 326 1.35 -12.52 -12.00
CA LYS A 326 2.24 -11.81 -12.93
C LYS A 326 3.02 -10.68 -12.29
N PHE A 327 3.62 -10.96 -11.11
CA PHE A 327 4.47 -10.02 -10.39
C PHE A 327 5.92 -10.50 -10.34
N LEU A 328 6.85 -9.58 -10.57
CA LEU A 328 8.24 -9.70 -10.18
C LEU A 328 8.42 -8.85 -8.92
N CYS A 329 8.86 -9.48 -7.84
CA CYS A 329 8.89 -8.87 -6.52
C CYS A 329 10.34 -8.67 -6.02
N PRO A 330 11.00 -7.55 -6.37
CA PRO A 330 12.29 -7.20 -5.81
C PRO A 330 12.16 -6.94 -4.31
N CYS A 331 12.96 -7.65 -3.51
CA CYS A 331 12.93 -7.59 -2.05
C CYS A 331 14.04 -6.69 -1.53
N ALA A 332 13.68 -5.55 -0.95
CA ALA A 332 14.61 -4.60 -0.36
C ALA A 332 14.78 -4.82 1.14
N GLY A 333 16.03 -4.70 1.59
CA GLY A 333 16.36 -4.80 3.02
C GLY A 333 16.06 -6.19 3.61
N THR A 334 15.64 -6.22 4.88
CA THR A 334 15.46 -7.45 5.66
C THR A 334 14.01 -7.81 5.94
N ILE A 335 13.05 -7.20 5.25
CA ILE A 335 11.63 -7.44 5.50
C ILE A 335 11.26 -8.91 5.33
N SER A 336 10.50 -9.46 6.30
CA SER A 336 9.94 -10.80 6.22
C SER A 336 8.63 -10.78 5.44
N LEU A 337 8.45 -11.73 4.53
CA LEU A 337 7.23 -11.86 3.72
C LEU A 337 6.06 -12.42 4.51
N MET A 338 6.36 -13.20 5.53
CA MET A 338 5.37 -13.75 6.45
C MET A 338 5.79 -13.43 7.88
N PRO A 339 4.92 -12.78 8.67
CA PRO A 339 5.20 -12.57 10.08
C PRO A 339 5.37 -13.92 10.79
N GLY A 340 6.47 -14.09 11.48
CA GLY A 340 6.68 -15.25 12.34
C GLY A 340 5.88 -15.14 13.63
N THR A 341 5.49 -16.28 14.21
CA THR A 341 4.94 -16.31 15.56
C THR A 341 6.07 -16.10 16.57
N SER A 342 5.88 -15.21 17.55
CA SER A 342 6.87 -15.00 18.59
C SER A 342 7.05 -16.26 19.45
N SER A 343 8.19 -16.39 20.14
CA SER A 343 8.42 -17.49 21.10
C SER A 343 7.45 -17.47 22.28
N ASN A 344 6.84 -16.30 22.56
CA ASN A 344 5.74 -16.13 23.50
C ASN A 344 4.54 -15.48 22.80
N PRO A 345 3.77 -16.26 22.00
CA PRO A 345 2.67 -15.73 21.20
C PRO A 345 1.47 -15.31 22.06
N ALA A 346 0.71 -14.32 21.56
CA ALA A 346 -0.44 -13.76 22.27
C ALA A 346 -1.52 -14.81 22.63
N PHE A 347 -1.71 -15.83 21.79
CA PHE A 347 -2.72 -16.87 22.04
C PHE A 347 -2.54 -17.62 23.37
N ARG A 348 -1.34 -17.60 23.97
CA ARG A 348 -1.08 -18.22 25.28
C ARG A 348 -1.70 -17.44 26.45
N ARG A 349 -2.07 -16.19 26.25
CA ARG A 349 -2.61 -15.31 27.28
C ARG A 349 -4.00 -14.78 26.96
N VAL A 350 -4.50 -15.08 25.75
CA VAL A 350 -5.88 -14.71 25.38
C VAL A 350 -6.82 -15.66 26.11
N ASP A 351 -7.80 -15.09 26.81
CA ASP A 351 -8.83 -15.81 27.53
C ASP A 351 -10.18 -15.12 27.40
N VAL A 352 -11.25 -15.86 27.61
CA VAL A 352 -12.62 -15.36 27.59
C VAL A 352 -13.32 -15.66 28.90
N ASP A 353 -13.85 -14.65 29.55
CA ASP A 353 -14.77 -14.80 30.67
C ASP A 353 -16.13 -15.27 30.13
N VAL A 354 -16.47 -16.53 30.38
CA VAL A 354 -17.69 -17.16 29.86
C VAL A 354 -18.97 -16.57 30.44
N ASN A 355 -18.94 -15.86 31.56
CA ASN A 355 -20.13 -15.23 32.16
C ASN A 355 -20.41 -13.86 31.56
N THR A 356 -19.38 -13.11 31.20
CA THR A 356 -19.51 -11.73 30.69
C THR A 356 -19.24 -11.66 29.19
N GLY A 357 -18.62 -12.66 28.57
CA GLY A 357 -18.14 -12.63 27.19
C GLY A 357 -16.91 -11.72 26.98
N SER A 358 -16.34 -11.16 28.05
CA SER A 358 -15.16 -10.30 27.94
C SER A 358 -13.91 -11.08 27.56
N VAL A 359 -13.16 -10.55 26.60
CA VAL A 359 -11.89 -11.14 26.16
C VAL A 359 -10.73 -10.37 26.78
N SER A 360 -9.78 -11.08 27.38
CA SER A 360 -8.53 -10.56 27.95
C SER A 360 -7.30 -11.01 27.18
N GLY A 361 -6.16 -10.35 27.39
CA GLY A 361 -4.86 -10.78 26.86
C GLY A 361 -4.62 -10.52 25.36
N LEU A 362 -5.51 -9.77 24.68
CA LEU A 362 -5.33 -9.41 23.26
C LEU A 362 -4.21 -8.38 23.06
N PHE A 363 -3.96 -7.51 24.05
CA PHE A 363 -2.99 -6.41 24.04
C PHE A 363 -2.10 -6.44 25.29
#